data_c81b7fccd3dcd5c1ac46e472b1681275
#
_entry.id   c81b7fccd3dcd5c1ac46e472b1681275
#
_cell.length_a   1.000
_cell.length_b   1.000
_cell.length_c   1.000
_cell.angle_alpha   90.00
_cell.angle_beta   90.00
_cell.angle_gamma   90.00
#
_symmetry.space_group_name_H-M   'P 1'
#
loop_
_entity.id
_entity.type
_entity.pdbx_description
1 polymer ?
#
loop_
_entity_poly.entity_id
_entity_poly.type
_entity_poly.pdbx_seq_one_letter_code
_entity_poly.pdbx_strand_id
1 'polypeptide(L)'
;MRARHSLKSLSHSFTLDIVVGFNRQADAEQFRAELTERMKKFHLELHPEKTRLLEFGPYAIDQRQWRGEGKPETFNFLGFTHICVKKRSNGRFTVLRQTIRKRLQTKLSEVKAELRRRMHRPIPEQGKWLQAWCVDTFATTECP
;
A
#
# COMPACT_ATOMS: atom_id res chain seq x y z
N MET A 1 -48.32 -11.06 -19.23
CA MET A 1 -47.04 -10.33 -19.29
C MET A 1 -46.52 -10.14 -17.87
N ARG A 2 -45.49 -10.90 -17.46
CA ARG A 2 -44.86 -10.79 -16.13
C ARG A 2 -43.54 -10.03 -16.30
N ALA A 3 -43.48 -8.82 -15.75
CA ALA A 3 -42.22 -8.04 -15.65
C ALA A 3 -41.33 -8.66 -14.60
N ARG A 4 -40.17 -9.20 -15.00
CA ARG A 4 -39.09 -9.62 -14.09
C ARG A 4 -38.26 -8.40 -13.74
N HIS A 5 -38.42 -7.89 -12.53
CA HIS A 5 -37.46 -6.94 -11.96
C HIS A 5 -36.18 -7.70 -11.60
N SER A 6 -35.14 -7.49 -12.40
CA SER A 6 -33.78 -7.89 -12.07
C SER A 6 -33.25 -6.94 -11.00
N LEU A 7 -33.22 -7.41 -9.76
CA LEU A 7 -32.46 -6.76 -8.67
C LEU A 7 -30.98 -6.89 -9.01
N LYS A 8 -30.37 -5.82 -9.53
CA LYS A 8 -28.91 -5.69 -9.58
C LYS A 8 -28.43 -5.59 -8.12
N SER A 9 -27.86 -6.67 -7.61
CA SER A 9 -27.09 -6.67 -6.39
C SER A 9 -25.93 -5.68 -6.56
N LEU A 10 -26.01 -4.53 -5.91
CA LEU A 10 -24.88 -3.64 -5.71
C LEU A 10 -23.99 -4.31 -4.64
N SER A 11 -23.05 -5.15 -5.09
CA SER A 11 -21.99 -5.61 -4.24
C SER A 11 -21.05 -4.44 -3.97
N HIS A 12 -21.24 -3.73 -2.87
CA HIS A 12 -20.23 -2.83 -2.33
C HIS A 12 -19.09 -3.70 -1.81
N SER A 13 -18.05 -3.89 -2.61
CA SER A 13 -16.84 -4.52 -2.12
C SER A 13 -16.12 -3.53 -1.20
N PHE A 14 -16.29 -3.69 0.09
CA PHE A 14 -15.54 -2.96 1.09
C PHE A 14 -14.12 -3.55 1.13
N THR A 15 -13.13 -2.80 0.70
CA THR A 15 -11.72 -3.21 0.81
C THR A 15 -11.14 -2.56 2.05
N LEU A 16 -10.85 -3.35 3.07
CA LEU A 16 -10.18 -2.90 4.29
C LEU A 16 -8.76 -3.45 4.28
N ASP A 17 -7.77 -2.57 4.23
CA ASP A 17 -6.37 -2.93 4.35
C ASP A 17 -5.92 -2.76 5.81
N ILE A 18 -5.48 -3.83 6.45
CA ILE A 18 -4.99 -3.84 7.84
C ILE A 18 -3.59 -4.41 7.86
N VAL A 19 -2.70 -3.79 8.63
CA VAL A 19 -1.37 -4.33 8.97
C VAL A 19 -1.27 -4.41 10.48
N VAL A 20 -0.96 -5.59 11.00
CA VAL A 20 -0.80 -5.84 12.45
C VAL A 20 0.57 -6.46 12.69
N GLY A 21 1.30 -5.96 13.69
CA GLY A 21 2.61 -6.45 14.07
C GLY A 21 2.56 -7.33 15.32
N PHE A 22 3.31 -8.43 15.30
CA PHE A 22 3.46 -9.34 16.43
C PHE A 22 4.93 -9.62 16.69
N ASN A 23 5.27 -9.92 17.93
CA ASN A 23 6.64 -10.31 18.30
C ASN A 23 6.91 -11.80 18.05
N ARG A 24 5.88 -12.63 18.04
CA ARG A 24 5.96 -14.08 17.83
C ARG A 24 5.06 -14.51 16.69
N GLN A 25 5.53 -15.45 15.90
CA GLN A 25 4.75 -16.01 14.81
C GLN A 25 3.47 -16.72 15.30
N ALA A 26 3.55 -17.45 16.41
CA ALA A 26 2.40 -18.15 16.99
C ALA A 26 1.24 -17.20 17.33
N ASP A 27 1.56 -16.01 17.89
CA ASP A 27 0.55 -15.01 18.22
C ASP A 27 -0.13 -14.45 16.95
N ALA A 28 0.65 -14.29 15.88
CA ALA A 28 0.11 -13.84 14.58
C ALA A 28 -0.80 -14.88 13.93
N GLU A 29 -0.45 -16.16 14.03
CA GLU A 29 -1.28 -17.27 13.53
C GLU A 29 -2.57 -17.40 14.31
N GLN A 30 -2.49 -17.32 15.65
CA GLN A 30 -3.67 -17.33 16.51
C GLN A 30 -4.59 -16.14 16.19
N PHE A 31 -4.05 -14.95 16.12
CA PHE A 31 -4.80 -13.74 15.77
C PHE A 31 -5.50 -13.88 14.41
N ARG A 32 -4.82 -14.43 13.42
CA ARG A 32 -5.41 -14.67 12.10
C ARG A 32 -6.60 -15.62 12.17
N ALA A 33 -6.50 -16.69 12.95
CA ALA A 33 -7.58 -17.65 13.14
C ALA A 33 -8.79 -16.99 13.82
N GLU A 34 -8.56 -16.29 14.93
CA GLU A 34 -9.60 -15.57 15.67
C GLU A 34 -10.27 -14.49 14.83
N LEU A 35 -9.48 -13.73 14.05
CA LEU A 35 -9.99 -12.71 13.13
C LEU A 35 -10.89 -13.34 12.06
N THR A 36 -10.47 -14.49 11.51
CA THR A 36 -11.27 -15.21 10.50
C THR A 36 -12.62 -15.64 11.06
N GLU A 37 -12.65 -16.19 12.26
CA GLU A 37 -13.91 -16.58 12.93
C GLU A 37 -14.78 -15.36 13.22
N ARG A 38 -14.18 -14.27 13.68
CA ARG A 38 -14.89 -13.04 13.96
C ARG A 38 -15.52 -12.43 12.71
N MET A 39 -14.78 -12.40 11.60
CA MET A 39 -15.30 -11.90 10.33
C MET A 39 -16.46 -12.72 9.78
N LYS A 40 -16.41 -14.05 9.91
CA LYS A 40 -17.53 -14.94 9.55
C LYS A 40 -18.83 -14.58 10.28
N LYS A 41 -18.78 -14.15 11.54
CA LYS A 41 -19.97 -13.73 12.30
C LYS A 41 -20.67 -12.49 11.68
N PHE A 42 -19.93 -11.69 10.92
CA PHE A 42 -20.44 -10.51 10.22
C PHE A 42 -20.65 -10.77 8.72
N HIS A 43 -20.63 -12.02 8.28
CA HIS A 43 -20.71 -12.41 6.87
C HIS A 43 -19.61 -11.77 6.00
N LEU A 44 -18.42 -11.55 6.58
CA LEU A 44 -17.24 -11.04 5.92
C LEU A 44 -16.20 -12.16 5.78
N GLU A 45 -15.50 -12.16 4.66
CA GLU A 45 -14.43 -13.11 4.40
C GLU A 45 -13.08 -12.39 4.21
N LEU A 46 -12.02 -12.96 4.78
CA LEU A 46 -10.67 -12.51 4.52
C LEU A 46 -10.24 -13.01 3.14
N HIS A 47 -9.70 -12.10 2.32
CA HIS A 47 -9.22 -12.47 1.00
C HIS A 47 -7.97 -13.36 1.11
N PRO A 48 -8.01 -14.62 0.66
CA PRO A 48 -6.95 -15.61 0.93
C PRO A 48 -5.59 -15.20 0.35
N GLU A 49 -5.57 -14.65 -0.86
CA GLU A 49 -4.31 -14.25 -1.52
C GLU A 49 -3.71 -12.96 -0.95
N LYS A 50 -4.52 -12.08 -0.35
CA LYS A 50 -4.07 -10.81 0.21
C LYS A 50 -3.73 -10.90 1.69
N THR A 51 -4.29 -11.88 2.41
CA THR A 51 -4.03 -12.09 3.84
C THR A 51 -2.79 -12.95 4.02
N ARG A 52 -1.65 -12.34 4.30
CA ARG A 52 -0.37 -13.03 4.43
C ARG A 52 0.30 -12.73 5.76
N LEU A 53 1.02 -13.71 6.27
CA LEU A 53 2.00 -13.54 7.35
C LEU A 53 3.35 -13.26 6.70
N LEU A 54 4.00 -12.21 7.15
CA LEU A 54 5.30 -11.78 6.62
C LEU A 54 6.29 -11.68 7.77
N GLU A 55 7.49 -12.18 7.54
CA GLU A 55 8.61 -11.96 8.45
C GLU A 55 9.21 -10.57 8.19
N PHE A 56 8.91 -9.62 9.10
CA PHE A 56 9.26 -8.22 8.94
C PHE A 56 9.76 -7.65 10.28
N GLY A 57 10.85 -6.88 10.24
CA GLY A 57 11.37 -6.27 11.46
C GLY A 57 12.89 -6.26 11.54
N PRO A 58 13.43 -5.82 12.70
CA PRO A 58 14.89 -5.65 12.88
C PRO A 58 15.68 -6.95 12.72
N TYR A 59 15.09 -8.07 13.11
CA TYR A 59 15.76 -9.37 13.07
C TYR A 59 15.52 -10.14 11.77
N ALA A 60 14.54 -9.75 10.97
CA ALA A 60 14.18 -10.44 9.75
C ALA A 60 15.33 -10.50 8.73
N ILE A 61 16.15 -9.44 8.66
CA ILE A 61 17.30 -9.39 7.74
C ILE A 61 18.34 -10.46 8.13
N ASP A 62 18.70 -10.51 9.41
CA ASP A 62 19.76 -11.39 9.89
C ASP A 62 19.29 -12.85 9.93
N GLN A 63 18.07 -13.10 10.36
CA GLN A 63 17.49 -14.46 10.41
C GLN A 63 17.35 -15.06 9.00
N ARG A 64 16.86 -14.30 8.02
CA ARG A 64 16.76 -14.79 6.63
C ARG A 64 18.14 -15.01 6.00
N GLN A 65 19.08 -14.12 6.27
CA GLN A 65 20.46 -14.29 5.81
C GLN A 65 21.10 -15.57 6.41
N TRP A 66 20.83 -15.84 7.67
CA TRP A 66 21.35 -17.03 8.36
C TRP A 66 20.74 -18.33 7.81
N ARG A 67 19.46 -18.28 7.39
CA ARG A 67 18.78 -19.40 6.72
C ARG A 67 19.09 -19.50 5.22
N GLY A 68 19.83 -18.57 4.65
CA GLY A 68 20.11 -18.53 3.19
C GLY A 68 18.92 -18.12 2.31
N GLU A 69 17.90 -17.50 2.88
CA GLU A 69 16.64 -17.15 2.20
C GLU A 69 16.65 -15.79 1.49
N GLY A 70 17.76 -15.09 1.43
CA GLY A 70 17.86 -13.80 0.77
C GLY A 70 17.21 -12.64 1.55
N LYS A 71 16.79 -11.58 0.85
CA LYS A 71 16.25 -10.36 1.47
C LYS A 71 14.87 -10.60 2.07
N PRO A 72 14.51 -9.90 3.19
CA PRO A 72 13.17 -9.92 3.74
C PRO A 72 12.09 -9.55 2.72
N GLU A 73 10.90 -10.09 2.90
CA GLU A 73 9.77 -9.73 2.07
C GLU A 73 9.39 -8.27 2.24
N THR A 74 8.80 -7.72 1.20
CA THR A 74 8.25 -6.37 1.20
C THR A 74 6.74 -6.43 1.10
N PHE A 75 6.05 -5.41 1.62
CA PHE A 75 4.61 -5.31 1.47
C PHE A 75 4.18 -3.90 1.08
N ASN A 76 3.04 -3.83 0.40
CA ASN A 76 2.42 -2.58 -0.03
C ASN A 76 1.31 -2.21 0.95
N PHE A 77 1.36 -0.99 1.48
CA PHE A 77 0.33 -0.46 2.37
C PHE A 77 0.18 1.04 2.17
N LEU A 78 -1.06 1.51 2.07
CA LEU A 78 -1.41 2.93 1.87
C LEU A 78 -0.63 3.64 0.74
N GLY A 79 -0.34 2.93 -0.35
CA GLY A 79 0.34 3.52 -1.51
C GLY A 79 1.86 3.46 -1.45
N PHE A 80 2.43 2.88 -0.39
CA PHE A 80 3.86 2.71 -0.23
C PHE A 80 4.26 1.24 -0.17
N THR A 81 5.45 0.94 -0.69
CA THR A 81 6.14 -0.32 -0.45
C THR A 81 7.02 -0.16 0.79
N HIS A 82 6.82 -1.03 1.76
CA HIS A 82 7.61 -1.06 3.00
C HIS A 82 8.71 -2.11 2.88
N ILE A 83 9.95 -1.71 3.16
CA ILE A 83 11.17 -2.51 2.94
C ILE A 83 12.01 -2.47 4.21
N CYS A 84 12.43 -3.65 4.70
CA CYS A 84 13.42 -3.76 5.78
C CYS A 84 14.80 -3.40 5.25
N VAL A 85 15.44 -2.38 5.83
CA VAL A 85 16.81 -1.98 5.48
C VAL A 85 17.64 -1.68 6.71
N LYS A 86 18.96 -1.75 6.57
CA LYS A 86 19.93 -1.22 7.56
C LYS A 86 20.45 0.12 7.05
N LYS A 87 20.47 1.15 7.90
CA LYS A 87 21.02 2.47 7.58
C LYS A 87 22.53 2.32 7.29
N ARG A 88 22.98 2.93 6.19
CA ARG A 88 24.40 2.91 5.81
C ARG A 88 25.30 3.62 6.83
N SER A 89 24.78 4.63 7.54
CA SER A 89 25.54 5.45 8.48
C SER A 89 25.89 4.71 9.78
N ASN A 90 25.02 3.86 10.31
CA ASN A 90 25.17 3.26 11.64
C ASN A 90 24.72 1.80 11.74
N GLY A 91 24.37 1.16 10.62
CA GLY A 91 23.89 -0.22 10.58
C GLY A 91 22.55 -0.49 11.27
N ARG A 92 21.91 0.54 11.85
CA ARG A 92 20.63 0.35 12.55
C ARG A 92 19.51 0.02 11.58
N PHE A 93 18.60 -0.81 12.06
CA PHE A 93 17.37 -1.12 11.34
C PHE A 93 16.52 0.13 11.07
N THR A 94 15.93 0.19 9.90
CA THR A 94 14.92 1.18 9.54
C THR A 94 13.97 0.58 8.51
N VAL A 95 12.76 1.10 8.46
CA VAL A 95 11.80 0.77 7.41
C VAL A 95 11.85 1.85 6.34
N LEU A 96 12.28 1.47 5.15
CA LEU A 96 12.22 2.35 3.99
C LEU A 96 10.80 2.30 3.42
N ARG A 97 10.15 3.45 3.33
CA ARG A 97 8.86 3.62 2.65
C ARG A 97 9.13 4.20 1.27
N GLN A 98 8.74 3.49 0.25
CA GLN A 98 8.94 3.89 -1.14
C GLN A 98 7.59 3.92 -1.86
N THR A 99 7.28 5.01 -2.54
CA THR A 99 6.07 5.11 -3.35
C THR A 99 6.01 3.99 -4.38
N ILE A 100 4.85 3.35 -4.53
CA ILE A 100 4.66 2.27 -5.50
C ILE A 100 4.97 2.81 -6.91
N ARG A 101 6.00 2.25 -7.54
CA ARG A 101 6.52 2.70 -8.84
C ARG A 101 5.43 2.87 -9.91
N LYS A 102 4.50 1.93 -9.99
CA LYS A 102 3.40 1.98 -10.96
C LYS A 102 2.52 3.22 -10.74
N ARG A 103 2.16 3.54 -9.49
CA ARG A 103 1.37 4.73 -9.16
C ARG A 103 2.11 6.01 -9.52
N LEU A 104 3.38 6.09 -9.17
CA LEU A 104 4.22 7.24 -9.52
C LEU A 104 4.31 7.44 -11.03
N GLN A 105 4.56 6.38 -11.79
CA GLN A 105 4.63 6.45 -13.25
C GLN A 105 3.30 6.91 -13.88
N THR A 106 2.16 6.42 -13.39
CA THR A 106 0.84 6.86 -13.85
C THR A 106 0.66 8.36 -13.62
N LYS A 107 0.96 8.84 -12.40
CA LYS A 107 0.86 10.27 -12.07
C LYS A 107 1.79 11.14 -12.91
N LEU A 108 3.03 10.73 -13.12
CA LEU A 108 3.97 11.44 -13.98
C LEU A 108 3.51 11.49 -15.45
N SER A 109 2.87 10.41 -15.93
CA SER A 109 2.30 10.38 -17.29
C SER A 109 1.12 11.34 -17.43
N GLU A 110 0.25 11.42 -16.41
CA GLU A 110 -0.87 12.38 -16.35
C GLU A 110 -0.34 13.83 -16.41
N VAL A 111 0.64 14.16 -15.58
CA VAL A 111 1.29 15.49 -15.57
C VAL A 111 1.92 15.81 -16.90
N LYS A 112 2.66 14.87 -17.48
CA LYS A 112 3.30 15.05 -18.80
C LYS A 112 2.27 15.32 -19.90
N ALA A 113 1.16 14.61 -19.89
CA ALA A 113 0.06 14.82 -20.87
C ALA A 113 -0.56 16.21 -20.70
N GLU A 114 -0.81 16.62 -19.45
CA GLU A 114 -1.39 17.93 -19.16
C GLU A 114 -0.45 19.09 -19.49
N LEU A 115 0.84 18.97 -19.20
CA LEU A 115 1.85 19.97 -19.60
C LEU A 115 1.94 20.10 -21.12
N ARG A 116 1.86 18.99 -21.87
CA ARG A 116 1.79 19.04 -23.33
C ARG A 116 0.56 19.77 -23.84
N ARG A 117 -0.60 19.57 -23.21
CA ARG A 117 -1.82 20.30 -23.57
C ARG A 117 -1.72 21.78 -23.29
N ARG A 118 -0.96 22.19 -22.28
CA ARG A 118 -0.76 23.59 -21.85
C ARG A 118 0.48 24.25 -22.42
N MET A 119 1.23 23.58 -23.30
CA MET A 119 2.54 24.09 -23.78
C MET A 119 2.50 25.47 -24.44
N HIS A 120 1.36 25.88 -24.98
CA HIS A 120 1.16 27.20 -25.62
C HIS A 120 0.62 28.27 -24.66
N ARG A 121 0.39 27.95 -23.38
CA ARG A 121 -0.06 28.93 -22.38
C ARG A 121 1.14 29.70 -21.81
N PRO A 122 0.90 30.94 -21.27
CA PRO A 122 1.95 31.70 -20.60
C PRO A 122 2.62 30.90 -19.48
N ILE A 123 3.94 31.03 -19.37
CA ILE A 123 4.76 30.32 -18.37
C ILE A 123 4.26 30.51 -16.93
N PRO A 124 3.82 31.73 -16.49
CA PRO A 124 3.31 31.93 -15.14
C PRO A 124 2.04 31.09 -14.85
N GLU A 125 1.17 30.88 -15.83
CA GLU A 125 -0.03 30.04 -15.66
C GLU A 125 0.31 28.58 -15.51
N GLN A 126 1.29 28.10 -16.31
CA GLN A 126 1.77 26.73 -16.20
C GLN A 126 2.42 26.49 -14.82
N GLY A 127 3.19 27.46 -14.33
CA GLY A 127 3.85 27.41 -13.04
C GLY A 127 2.82 27.34 -11.88
N LYS A 128 1.78 28.19 -11.89
CA LYS A 128 0.70 28.17 -10.88
C LYS A 128 -0.03 26.84 -10.88
N TRP A 129 -0.36 26.29 -12.05
CA TRP A 129 -1.02 25.00 -12.14
C TRP A 129 -0.15 23.87 -11.58
N LEU A 130 1.16 23.86 -11.95
CA LEU A 130 2.09 22.85 -11.48
C LEU A 130 2.30 22.92 -9.96
N GLN A 131 2.37 24.14 -9.41
CA GLN A 131 2.47 24.35 -7.97
C GLN A 131 1.24 23.80 -7.23
N ALA A 132 0.02 24.11 -7.69
CA ALA A 132 -1.22 23.59 -7.11
C ALA A 132 -1.25 22.07 -7.18
N TRP A 133 -0.88 21.47 -8.30
CA TRP A 133 -0.82 20.03 -8.46
C TRP A 133 0.19 19.37 -7.51
N CYS A 134 1.37 19.98 -7.33
CA CYS A 134 2.38 19.49 -6.38
C CYS A 134 1.84 19.52 -4.95
N VAL A 135 1.21 20.60 -4.53
CA VAL A 135 0.62 20.73 -3.18
C VAL A 135 -0.42 19.62 -2.97
N ASP A 136 -1.38 19.44 -3.88
CA ASP A 136 -2.43 18.43 -3.74
C ASP A 136 -1.86 16.99 -3.71
N THR A 137 -0.82 16.73 -4.53
CA THR A 137 -0.24 15.40 -4.63
C THR A 137 0.66 15.06 -3.45
N PHE A 138 1.42 16.02 -2.93
CA PHE A 138 2.37 15.79 -1.83
C PHE A 138 1.75 16.03 -0.45
N ALA A 139 0.75 16.88 -0.31
CA ALA A 139 0.01 17.05 0.95
C ALA A 139 -0.71 15.75 1.37
N THR A 140 -1.13 14.92 0.42
CA THR A 140 -1.67 13.57 0.69
C THR A 140 -0.58 12.55 1.08
N THR A 141 0.69 12.91 0.97
CA THR A 141 1.82 11.99 1.22
C THR A 141 2.49 12.25 2.57
N GLU A 142 2.21 13.39 3.21
CA GLU A 142 2.64 13.67 4.58
C GLU A 142 1.62 13.09 5.58
N CYS A 143 1.77 11.82 5.87
CA CYS A 143 1.26 11.25 7.10
C CYS A 143 2.40 11.27 8.13
N PRO A 144 2.17 11.76 9.37
CA PRO A 144 3.17 12.00 10.40
C PRO A 144 3.90 10.74 10.85
#